data_f5b478dd44c2fab209ed7c936ba78cb4
#
_entry.id   f5b478dd44c2fab209ed7c936ba78cb4
#
_cell.length_a   1.000
_cell.length_b   1.000
_cell.length_c   1.000
_cell.angle_alpha   90.00
_cell.angle_beta   90.00
_cell.angle_gamma   90.00
#
_symmetry.space_group_name_H-M   'P 1'
#
loop_
_entity.id
_entity.type
_entity.pdbx_description
1 polymer ?
#
loop_
_entity_poly.entity_id
_entity_poly.type
_entity_poly.pdbx_seq_one_letter_code
_entity_poly.pdbx_strand_id
1 'polypeptide(L)'
;DYVIKNNSNNGALTVSKITVPSGSAFSVNAALPLVIPSSKSDTIQITFNAEPGIYNDNITVEHDGIGNTEFTASGTMLSATALLESFEGETFPPILWDMKQGLWERNTTTKHHGETSIVNTESTVDTIITPLLHLSAGDPIAFSVRATSSSGYNTDILYSADGKTWNLLKSFAIYGDYWSDWTEMAAYMPEDFTEGDYYI
;
A
#
# COMPACT_ATOMS: atom_id res chain seq x y z
N ASP A 1 2.50 -1.59 -14.15
CA ASP A 1 2.40 -1.48 -15.63
C ASP A 1 2.41 0.00 -16.04
N TYR A 2 3.20 0.34 -17.07
CA TYR A 2 3.24 1.68 -17.66
C TYR A 2 2.80 1.63 -19.11
N VAL A 3 1.81 2.45 -19.49
CA VAL A 3 1.24 2.46 -20.82
C VAL A 3 1.88 3.55 -21.66
N ILE A 4 2.47 3.16 -22.80
CA ILE A 4 3.00 4.07 -23.81
C ILE A 4 1.97 4.17 -24.93
N LYS A 5 1.55 5.40 -25.24
CA LYS A 5 0.55 5.67 -26.28
C LYS A 5 1.16 6.43 -27.46
N ASN A 6 0.95 5.92 -28.65
CA ASN A 6 1.24 6.65 -29.87
C ASN A 6 0.04 7.53 -30.26
N ASN A 7 0.17 8.85 -30.06
CA ASN A 7 -0.88 9.81 -30.40
C ASN A 7 -0.81 10.28 -31.85
N SER A 8 0.14 9.79 -32.67
CA SER A 8 0.21 10.11 -34.09
C SER A 8 -0.92 9.45 -34.84
N ASN A 9 -1.50 10.17 -35.80
CA ASN A 9 -2.46 9.63 -36.75
C ASN A 9 -1.76 9.00 -37.98
N ASN A 10 -0.47 9.27 -38.15
CA ASN A 10 0.32 8.87 -39.32
C ASN A 10 1.67 8.27 -38.88
N GLY A 11 1.75 6.96 -38.89
CA GLY A 11 2.99 6.25 -38.59
C GLY A 11 3.08 5.60 -37.24
N ALA A 12 3.88 4.56 -37.14
CA ALA A 12 4.17 3.88 -35.91
C ALA A 12 5.18 4.71 -35.08
N LEU A 13 5.14 4.53 -33.77
CA LEU A 13 6.16 5.01 -32.82
C LEU A 13 7.08 3.85 -32.48
N THR A 14 8.38 4.02 -32.66
CA THR A 14 9.38 3.01 -32.31
C THR A 14 10.13 3.44 -31.05
N VAL A 15 9.90 2.73 -29.96
CA VAL A 15 10.72 2.87 -28.74
C VAL A 15 11.98 2.03 -28.92
N SER A 16 13.11 2.71 -28.98
CA SER A 16 14.41 2.08 -29.24
C SER A 16 15.17 1.70 -27.96
N LYS A 17 14.95 2.46 -26.87
CA LYS A 17 15.64 2.25 -25.60
C LYS A 17 14.81 2.80 -24.44
N ILE A 18 14.95 2.15 -23.29
CA ILE A 18 14.44 2.64 -22.02
C ILE A 18 15.60 2.64 -21.03
N THR A 19 15.87 3.81 -20.46
CA THR A 19 16.98 4.00 -19.52
C THR A 19 16.46 4.22 -18.13
N VAL A 20 16.89 3.36 -17.22
CA VAL A 20 16.68 3.47 -15.78
C VAL A 20 18.02 3.91 -15.16
N PRO A 21 18.05 4.84 -14.20
CA PRO A 21 19.28 5.26 -13.55
C PRO A 21 20.06 4.10 -12.94
N SER A 22 21.40 4.20 -12.95
CA SER A 22 22.25 3.20 -12.30
C SER A 22 22.01 3.19 -10.79
N GLY A 23 21.80 2.03 -10.21
CA GLY A 23 21.47 1.87 -8.78
C GLY A 23 20.03 2.14 -8.43
N SER A 24 19.14 2.33 -9.43
CA SER A 24 17.72 2.47 -9.24
C SER A 24 17.10 1.23 -8.58
N ALA A 25 16.12 1.46 -7.73
CA ALA A 25 15.25 0.42 -7.18
C ALA A 25 14.22 -0.09 -8.20
N PHE A 26 14.10 0.59 -9.34
CA PHE A 26 13.21 0.20 -10.43
C PHE A 26 13.96 -0.54 -11.52
N SER A 27 13.28 -1.49 -12.14
CA SER A 27 13.73 -2.14 -13.36
C SER A 27 12.59 -2.20 -14.37
N VAL A 28 12.94 -2.17 -15.66
CA VAL A 28 11.97 -2.21 -16.74
C VAL A 28 12.17 -3.48 -17.55
N ASN A 29 11.11 -4.23 -17.74
CA ASN A 29 11.08 -5.39 -18.62
C ASN A 29 10.25 -5.04 -19.86
N ALA A 30 10.94 -4.87 -20.98
CA ALA A 30 10.33 -4.60 -22.28
C ALA A 30 11.13 -5.25 -23.40
N ALA A 31 10.45 -5.86 -24.35
CA ALA A 31 11.08 -6.33 -25.59
C ALA A 31 11.32 -5.12 -26.51
N LEU A 32 12.57 -4.76 -26.71
CA LEU A 32 12.94 -3.62 -27.56
C LEU A 32 13.57 -4.11 -28.89
N PRO A 33 13.37 -3.38 -30.00
CA PRO A 33 12.55 -2.19 -30.15
C PRO A 33 11.06 -2.53 -30.04
N LEU A 34 10.29 -1.66 -29.33
CA LEU A 34 8.84 -1.75 -29.22
C LEU A 34 8.18 -0.86 -30.28
N VAL A 35 7.39 -1.45 -31.17
CA VAL A 35 6.74 -0.72 -32.28
C VAL A 35 5.25 -0.57 -31.97
N ILE A 36 4.81 0.65 -31.73
CA ILE A 36 3.42 0.99 -31.38
C ILE A 36 2.73 1.60 -32.63
N PRO A 37 1.74 0.93 -33.22
CA PRO A 37 1.03 1.46 -34.39
C PRO A 37 0.33 2.80 -34.11
N SER A 38 0.04 3.55 -35.16
CA SER A 38 -0.71 4.81 -35.10
C SER A 38 -1.98 4.69 -34.24
N SER A 39 -2.17 5.63 -33.31
CA SER A 39 -3.31 5.71 -32.39
C SER A 39 -3.51 4.50 -31.48
N LYS A 40 -2.47 3.68 -31.30
CA LYS A 40 -2.47 2.51 -30.39
C LYS A 40 -1.60 2.77 -29.15
N SER A 41 -1.71 1.86 -28.21
CA SER A 41 -0.91 1.83 -27.00
C SER A 41 -0.27 0.46 -26.80
N ASP A 42 0.82 0.42 -26.09
CA ASP A 42 1.44 -0.80 -25.57
C ASP A 42 1.85 -0.60 -24.12
N THR A 43 2.11 -1.69 -23.41
CA THR A 43 2.37 -1.67 -21.97
C THR A 43 3.74 -2.27 -21.70
N ILE A 44 4.54 -1.58 -20.89
CA ILE A 44 5.78 -2.10 -20.33
C ILE A 44 5.61 -2.42 -18.86
N GLN A 45 6.35 -3.41 -18.37
CA GLN A 45 6.32 -3.78 -16.98
C GLN A 45 7.46 -3.11 -16.23
N ILE A 46 7.14 -2.42 -15.15
CA ILE A 46 8.11 -1.83 -14.23
C ILE A 46 8.03 -2.62 -12.92
N THR A 47 9.18 -3.09 -12.47
CA THR A 47 9.32 -3.78 -11.20
C THR A 47 10.05 -2.88 -10.22
N PHE A 48 9.55 -2.79 -9.00
CA PHE A 48 10.18 -2.13 -7.87
C PHE A 48 10.73 -3.18 -6.91
N ASN A 49 12.01 -3.06 -6.57
CA ASN A 49 12.67 -3.92 -5.59
C ASN A 49 13.76 -3.12 -4.89
N ALA A 50 13.63 -2.92 -3.59
CA ALA A 50 14.46 -2.03 -2.82
C ALA A 50 14.59 -2.46 -1.36
N GLU A 51 15.63 -2.01 -0.69
CA GLU A 51 15.69 -1.96 0.76
C GLU A 51 14.69 -0.89 1.28
N PRO A 52 14.35 -0.90 2.59
CA PRO A 52 13.47 0.11 3.16
C PRO A 52 13.89 1.54 2.84
N GLY A 53 12.95 2.34 2.35
CA GLY A 53 13.23 3.72 1.94
C GLY A 53 12.20 4.29 0.96
N ILE A 54 12.37 5.54 0.62
CA ILE A 54 11.57 6.25 -0.39
C ILE A 54 12.44 6.45 -1.62
N TYR A 55 11.92 6.05 -2.77
CA TYR A 55 12.63 6.04 -4.04
C TYR A 55 11.85 6.83 -5.09
N ASN A 56 12.58 7.70 -5.81
CA ASN A 56 12.04 8.47 -6.92
C ASN A 56 13.10 8.53 -8.00
N ASP A 57 12.84 7.91 -9.13
CA ASP A 57 13.75 7.87 -10.25
C ASP A 57 13.09 8.32 -11.54
N ASN A 58 13.81 9.07 -12.35
CA ASN A 58 13.38 9.45 -13.68
C ASN A 58 13.79 8.39 -14.69
N ILE A 59 12.80 7.79 -15.35
CA ILE A 59 13.00 6.81 -16.42
C ILE A 59 12.84 7.50 -17.75
N THR A 60 13.85 7.34 -18.62
CA THR A 60 13.87 7.96 -19.95
C THR A 60 13.50 6.94 -21.02
N VAL A 61 12.56 7.28 -21.89
CA VAL A 61 12.12 6.51 -23.06
C VAL A 61 12.64 7.20 -24.32
N GLU A 62 13.55 6.56 -25.03
CA GLU A 62 14.07 7.02 -26.31
C GLU A 62 13.23 6.44 -27.46
N HIS A 63 12.72 7.30 -28.33
CA HIS A 63 11.85 6.91 -29.44
C HIS A 63 12.07 7.80 -30.67
N ASP A 64 11.57 7.38 -31.82
CA ASP A 64 11.71 8.09 -33.11
C ASP A 64 10.73 9.27 -33.30
N GLY A 65 9.94 9.61 -32.27
CA GLY A 65 9.13 10.82 -32.23
C GLY A 65 9.95 12.07 -31.90
N ILE A 66 9.26 13.15 -31.56
CA ILE A 66 9.92 14.42 -31.21
C ILE A 66 10.40 14.38 -29.76
N GLY A 67 11.73 14.30 -29.58
CA GLY A 67 12.39 14.28 -28.26
C GLY A 67 12.22 12.95 -27.52
N ASN A 68 12.88 12.84 -26.38
CA ASN A 68 12.71 11.73 -25.45
C ASN A 68 11.54 12.03 -24.50
N THR A 69 10.90 10.99 -24.02
CA THR A 69 9.89 11.11 -22.97
C THR A 69 10.50 10.67 -21.63
N GLU A 70 10.26 11.45 -20.59
CA GLU A 70 10.66 11.11 -19.23
C GLU A 70 9.43 10.99 -18.33
N PHE A 71 9.48 10.08 -17.38
CA PHE A 71 8.50 9.98 -16.31
C PHE A 71 9.18 9.59 -15.00
N THR A 72 8.62 10.03 -13.89
CA THR A 72 9.10 9.67 -12.56
C THR A 72 8.41 8.39 -12.10
N ALA A 73 9.19 7.38 -11.75
CA ALA A 73 8.74 6.22 -11.00
C ALA A 73 8.98 6.48 -9.52
N SER A 74 7.95 6.29 -8.70
CA SER A 74 8.03 6.48 -7.26
C SER A 74 7.65 5.18 -6.54
N GLY A 75 8.35 4.86 -5.48
CA GLY A 75 8.07 3.70 -4.65
C GLY A 75 8.53 3.91 -3.21
N THR A 76 7.84 3.30 -2.27
CA THR A 76 8.24 3.26 -0.87
C THR A 76 8.32 1.81 -0.44
N MET A 77 9.47 1.41 0.09
CA MET A 77 9.64 0.14 0.80
C MET A 77 9.68 0.44 2.29
N LEU A 78 8.76 -0.14 3.03
CA LEU A 78 8.72 0.01 4.48
C LEU A 78 9.69 -0.97 5.14
N SER A 79 10.30 -0.54 6.25
CA SER A 79 11.07 -1.45 7.09
C SER A 79 10.10 -2.42 7.76
N ALA A 80 10.31 -3.70 7.52
CA ALA A 80 9.45 -4.76 8.04
C ALA A 80 9.52 -4.96 9.56
N THR A 81 10.47 -4.36 10.25
CA THR A 81 10.68 -4.61 11.68
C THR A 81 9.83 -3.72 12.59
N ALA A 82 9.21 -2.66 12.08
CA ALA A 82 8.23 -1.87 12.84
C ALA A 82 7.41 -0.96 11.92
N LEU A 83 6.23 -1.38 11.52
CA LEU A 83 5.23 -0.43 11.03
C LEU A 83 4.60 0.26 12.24
N LEU A 84 4.85 1.55 12.40
CA LEU A 84 4.15 2.40 13.34
C LEU A 84 3.33 3.42 12.53
N GLU A 85 2.00 3.28 12.54
CA GLU A 85 1.11 4.23 11.91
C GLU A 85 0.33 4.99 12.98
N SER A 86 0.45 6.29 12.97
CA SER A 86 -0.23 7.21 13.89
C SER A 86 -1.31 8.05 13.23
N PHE A 87 -1.47 7.94 11.90
CA PHE A 87 -2.40 8.70 11.07
C PHE A 87 -2.19 10.22 11.09
N GLU A 88 -0.99 10.67 11.50
CA GLU A 88 -0.61 12.09 11.56
C GLU A 88 -0.14 12.64 10.21
N GLY A 89 0.18 11.80 9.25
CA GLY A 89 0.70 12.18 7.94
C GLY A 89 -0.24 13.13 7.19
N GLU A 90 0.26 13.88 6.21
CA GLU A 90 -0.53 14.83 5.42
C GLU A 90 -1.59 14.15 4.54
N THR A 91 -1.33 12.93 4.11
CA THR A 91 -2.22 12.14 3.24
C THR A 91 -3.09 11.18 4.04
N PHE A 92 -4.37 11.03 3.63
CA PHE A 92 -5.28 10.04 4.18
C PHE A 92 -6.11 9.40 3.04
N PRO A 93 -6.18 8.06 2.95
CA PRO A 93 -5.44 7.06 3.74
C PRO A 93 -3.93 7.26 3.68
N PRO A 94 -3.16 6.74 4.66
CA PRO A 94 -1.71 6.74 4.57
C PRO A 94 -1.24 6.02 3.30
N ILE A 95 -0.06 6.38 2.82
CA ILE A 95 0.49 5.79 1.59
C ILE A 95 0.57 4.26 1.72
N LEU A 96 0.12 3.55 0.70
CA LEU A 96 0.06 2.07 0.61
C LEU A 96 -0.96 1.39 1.52
N TRP A 97 -1.70 2.12 2.34
CA TRP A 97 -2.85 1.56 3.06
C TRP A 97 -4.07 1.48 2.13
N ASP A 98 -4.85 0.43 2.26
CA ASP A 98 -6.11 0.27 1.54
C ASP A 98 -7.26 0.18 2.55
N MET A 99 -8.26 1.02 2.37
CA MET A 99 -9.49 1.03 3.17
C MET A 99 -10.63 0.60 2.28
N LYS A 100 -11.05 -0.67 2.44
CA LYS A 100 -12.13 -1.28 1.64
C LYS A 100 -13.41 -1.31 2.45
N GLN A 101 -14.54 -1.05 1.82
CA GLN A 101 -15.87 -1.20 2.38
C GLN A 101 -16.17 -0.28 3.57
N GLY A 102 -16.41 0.98 3.34
CA GLY A 102 -16.94 1.88 4.35
C GLY A 102 -16.23 3.22 4.43
N LEU A 103 -16.55 3.98 5.46
CA LEU A 103 -16.04 5.33 5.63
C LEU A 103 -15.16 5.39 6.87
N TRP A 104 -13.87 5.45 6.61
CA TRP A 104 -12.89 5.79 7.62
C TRP A 104 -12.48 7.25 7.44
N GLU A 105 -12.49 7.99 8.53
CA GLU A 105 -12.15 9.41 8.52
C GLU A 105 -11.13 9.71 9.62
N ARG A 106 -10.34 10.78 9.42
CA ARG A 106 -9.52 11.34 10.49
C ARG A 106 -10.38 11.99 11.53
N ASN A 107 -10.03 11.76 12.78
CA ASN A 107 -10.67 12.37 13.92
C ASN A 107 -9.63 13.15 14.75
N THR A 108 -9.82 14.46 14.84
CA THR A 108 -8.96 15.35 15.63
C THR A 108 -9.53 15.63 17.03
N THR A 109 -10.75 15.19 17.29
CA THR A 109 -11.43 15.44 18.57
C THR A 109 -11.11 14.34 19.59
N THR A 110 -11.13 13.09 19.15
CA THR A 110 -10.87 11.92 20.00
C THR A 110 -9.59 11.25 19.52
N LYS A 111 -8.52 11.37 20.29
CA LYS A 111 -7.20 10.90 19.94
C LYS A 111 -6.53 10.17 21.10
N HIS A 112 -5.68 9.21 20.83
CA HIS A 112 -4.92 8.47 21.85
C HIS A 112 -3.60 9.18 22.13
N HIS A 113 -2.77 9.30 21.10
CA HIS A 113 -1.52 10.07 21.10
C HIS A 113 -1.52 10.98 19.88
N GLY A 114 -0.71 12.06 19.91
CA GLY A 114 -0.60 12.98 18.79
C GLY A 114 -1.84 13.85 18.60
N GLU A 115 -2.13 14.20 17.36
CA GLU A 115 -3.19 15.16 16.98
C GLU A 115 -4.38 14.48 16.30
N THR A 116 -4.23 13.24 15.86
CA THR A 116 -5.26 12.52 15.11
C THR A 116 -5.46 11.07 15.57
N SER A 117 -6.59 10.52 15.23
CA SER A 117 -6.91 9.10 15.16
C SER A 117 -7.72 8.83 13.90
N ILE A 118 -8.15 7.62 13.68
CA ILE A 118 -9.14 7.31 12.66
C ILE A 118 -10.42 6.82 13.32
N VAL A 119 -11.54 7.10 12.69
CA VAL A 119 -12.87 6.66 13.13
C VAL A 119 -13.61 6.04 11.96
N ASN A 120 -14.27 4.93 12.24
CA ASN A 120 -15.30 4.40 11.38
C ASN A 120 -16.60 5.16 11.68
N THR A 121 -17.18 5.80 10.68
CA THR A 121 -18.39 6.63 10.82
C THR A 121 -19.67 5.87 10.51
N GLU A 122 -19.57 4.65 10.00
CA GLU A 122 -20.71 3.82 9.61
C GLU A 122 -20.88 2.60 10.51
N SER A 123 -22.08 2.04 10.52
CA SER A 123 -22.39 0.81 11.27
C SER A 123 -22.18 -0.47 10.44
N THR A 124 -21.36 -0.39 9.42
CA THR A 124 -21.07 -1.49 8.50
C THR A 124 -19.77 -2.20 8.86
N VAL A 125 -19.54 -3.37 8.30
CA VAL A 125 -18.25 -4.05 8.42
C VAL A 125 -17.26 -3.36 7.50
N ASP A 126 -16.25 -2.74 8.09
CA ASP A 126 -15.21 -2.02 7.40
C ASP A 126 -13.85 -2.68 7.58
N THR A 127 -12.99 -2.49 6.60
CA THR A 127 -11.67 -3.11 6.57
C THR A 127 -10.60 -2.06 6.30
N ILE A 128 -9.52 -2.14 7.06
CA ILE A 128 -8.27 -1.42 6.82
C ILE A 128 -7.21 -2.47 6.48
N ILE A 129 -6.48 -2.26 5.40
CA ILE A 129 -5.39 -3.16 5.00
C ILE A 129 -4.08 -2.39 5.06
N THR A 130 -3.12 -2.95 5.77
CA THR A 130 -1.76 -2.40 5.86
C THR A 130 -1.03 -2.50 4.52
N PRO A 131 0.08 -1.79 4.33
CA PRO A 131 1.08 -2.16 3.35
C PRO A 131 1.55 -3.60 3.54
N LEU A 132 2.21 -4.15 2.53
CA LEU A 132 2.86 -5.47 2.63
C LEU A 132 3.98 -5.41 3.67
N LEU A 133 3.91 -6.27 4.67
CA LEU A 133 4.85 -6.36 5.79
C LEU A 133 5.58 -7.69 5.76
N HIS A 134 6.86 -7.70 6.06
CA HIS A 134 7.61 -8.95 6.28
C HIS A 134 7.40 -9.37 7.73
N LEU A 135 6.77 -10.52 7.94
CA LEU A 135 6.38 -11.02 9.25
C LEU A 135 7.00 -12.37 9.54
N SER A 136 7.36 -12.55 10.80
CA SER A 136 7.92 -13.80 11.36
C SER A 136 7.07 -14.30 12.52
N ALA A 137 7.29 -15.54 12.92
CA ALA A 137 6.65 -16.11 14.10
C ALA A 137 6.91 -15.26 15.34
N GLY A 138 5.87 -14.99 16.10
CA GLY A 138 5.93 -14.18 17.32
C GLY A 138 5.86 -12.66 17.12
N ASP A 139 5.85 -12.17 15.87
CA ASP A 139 5.73 -10.73 15.61
C ASP A 139 4.40 -10.19 16.15
N PRO A 140 4.42 -9.05 16.86
CA PRO A 140 3.21 -8.44 17.40
C PRO A 140 2.50 -7.59 16.37
N ILE A 141 1.17 -7.72 16.33
CA ILE A 141 0.26 -6.77 15.70
C ILE A 141 -0.49 -6.08 16.82
N ALA A 142 -0.17 -4.81 17.07
CA ALA A 142 -0.73 -4.05 18.19
C ALA A 142 -1.41 -2.77 17.71
N PHE A 143 -2.50 -2.40 18.35
CA PHE A 143 -3.24 -1.17 18.07
C PHE A 143 -3.99 -0.69 19.31
N SER A 144 -4.28 0.59 19.34
CA SER A 144 -5.14 1.18 20.37
C SER A 144 -6.53 1.40 19.79
N VAL A 145 -7.55 1.01 20.54
CA VAL A 145 -8.95 1.14 20.12
C VAL A 145 -9.76 1.84 21.21
N ARG A 146 -10.75 2.58 20.78
CA ARG A 146 -11.79 3.16 21.63
C ARG A 146 -13.14 2.99 20.94
N ALA A 147 -14.10 2.42 21.65
CA ALA A 147 -15.47 2.33 21.15
C ALA A 147 -16.18 3.70 21.26
N THR A 148 -17.06 4.01 20.33
CA THR A 148 -17.86 5.24 20.33
C THR A 148 -19.28 5.02 20.88
N SER A 149 -19.63 3.75 21.15
CA SER A 149 -20.94 3.41 21.71
C SER A 149 -20.84 2.20 22.65
N SER A 150 -21.86 2.03 23.49
CA SER A 150 -21.99 0.87 24.39
C SER A 150 -22.42 -0.43 23.68
N SER A 151 -22.72 -0.38 22.40
CA SER A 151 -22.97 -1.56 21.58
C SER A 151 -21.64 -2.28 21.33
N GLY A 152 -21.60 -3.58 21.59
CA GLY A 152 -20.40 -4.39 21.35
C GLY A 152 -20.08 -4.49 19.86
N TYR A 153 -18.80 -4.45 19.54
CA TYR A 153 -18.26 -4.68 18.20
C TYR A 153 -17.21 -5.79 18.27
N ASN A 154 -17.05 -6.50 17.17
CA ASN A 154 -15.91 -7.39 16.98
C ASN A 154 -14.92 -6.70 16.04
N THR A 155 -13.65 -6.77 16.40
CA THR A 155 -12.54 -6.40 15.53
C THR A 155 -11.71 -7.65 15.27
N ASP A 156 -11.62 -8.05 14.03
CA ASP A 156 -10.87 -9.20 13.60
C ASP A 156 -9.54 -8.75 12.98
N ILE A 157 -8.44 -9.35 13.42
CA ILE A 157 -7.16 -9.23 12.79
C ILE A 157 -6.99 -10.41 11.85
N LEU A 158 -6.78 -10.10 10.59
CA LEU A 158 -6.60 -11.10 9.54
C LEU A 158 -5.23 -10.89 8.89
N TYR A 159 -4.68 -11.94 8.28
CA TYR A 159 -3.47 -11.86 7.48
C TYR A 159 -3.64 -12.55 6.14
N SER A 160 -2.93 -12.05 5.13
CA SER A 160 -3.01 -12.57 3.76
C SER A 160 -1.69 -12.38 3.01
N ALA A 161 -1.21 -13.42 2.32
CA ALA A 161 -0.05 -13.34 1.45
C ALA A 161 -0.38 -12.76 0.06
N ASP A 162 -1.64 -12.81 -0.38
CA ASP A 162 -2.06 -12.45 -1.74
C ASP A 162 -3.06 -11.29 -1.79
N GLY A 163 -3.47 -10.77 -0.62
CA GLY A 163 -4.50 -9.74 -0.49
C GLY A 163 -5.91 -10.19 -0.90
N LYS A 164 -6.13 -11.49 -1.07
CA LYS A 164 -7.40 -12.07 -1.52
C LYS A 164 -7.91 -13.16 -0.57
N THR A 165 -7.02 -14.04 -0.14
CA THR A 165 -7.32 -15.13 0.79
C THR A 165 -6.89 -14.72 2.17
N TRP A 166 -7.85 -14.54 3.08
CA TRP A 166 -7.61 -14.01 4.42
C TRP A 166 -7.75 -15.10 5.47
N ASN A 167 -6.79 -15.16 6.38
CA ASN A 167 -6.79 -16.05 7.53
C ASN A 167 -7.00 -15.25 8.80
N LEU A 168 -7.86 -15.75 9.69
CA LEU A 168 -8.09 -15.11 10.98
C LEU A 168 -6.90 -15.36 11.90
N LEU A 169 -6.29 -14.27 12.36
CA LEU A 169 -5.26 -14.31 13.39
C LEU A 169 -5.89 -14.26 14.79
N LYS A 170 -6.76 -13.25 15.01
CA LYS A 170 -7.41 -13.06 16.31
C LYS A 170 -8.67 -12.22 16.18
N SER A 171 -9.68 -12.53 17.00
CA SER A 171 -10.88 -11.73 17.16
C SER A 171 -10.90 -11.08 18.54
N PHE A 172 -11.21 -9.79 18.59
CA PHE A 172 -11.40 -9.02 19.81
C PHE A 172 -12.85 -8.60 19.92
N ALA A 173 -13.47 -8.92 21.04
CA ALA A 173 -14.80 -8.41 21.36
C ALA A 173 -14.65 -7.08 22.11
N ILE A 174 -15.07 -5.98 21.52
CA ILE A 174 -15.02 -4.64 22.08
C ILE A 174 -16.40 -4.32 22.64
N TYR A 175 -16.53 -4.34 23.97
CA TYR A 175 -17.79 -4.03 24.65
C TYR A 175 -17.76 -2.63 25.27
N GLY A 176 -18.90 -2.23 25.84
CA GLY A 176 -19.13 -0.89 26.40
C GLY A 176 -18.11 -0.38 27.43
N ASP A 177 -17.31 -1.26 28.02
CA ASP A 177 -16.24 -0.86 28.94
C ASP A 177 -15.08 -0.14 28.23
N TYR A 178 -14.97 -0.25 26.90
CA TYR A 178 -13.95 0.41 26.07
C TYR A 178 -14.40 1.76 25.50
N TRP A 179 -15.59 2.21 25.81
CA TRP A 179 -16.13 3.43 25.18
C TRP A 179 -15.63 4.73 25.79
N SER A 180 -15.18 4.71 27.02
CA SER A 180 -14.68 5.90 27.71
C SER A 180 -13.18 6.13 27.51
N ASP A 181 -12.41 5.07 27.39
CA ASP A 181 -10.95 5.12 27.36
C ASP A 181 -10.36 4.32 26.21
N TRP A 182 -9.14 4.66 25.82
CA TRP A 182 -8.37 3.89 24.87
C TRP A 182 -7.84 2.60 25.49
N THR A 183 -7.92 1.52 24.75
CA THR A 183 -7.43 0.21 25.16
C THR A 183 -6.44 -0.32 24.13
N GLU A 184 -5.28 -0.75 24.62
CA GLU A 184 -4.29 -1.42 23.78
C GLU A 184 -4.67 -2.88 23.58
N MET A 185 -4.61 -3.33 22.35
CA MET A 185 -4.85 -4.70 21.92
C MET A 185 -3.67 -5.23 21.14
N ALA A 186 -3.34 -6.50 21.34
CA ALA A 186 -2.27 -7.15 20.61
C ALA A 186 -2.64 -8.59 20.21
N ALA A 187 -2.26 -8.94 19.00
CA ALA A 187 -2.18 -10.30 18.51
C ALA A 187 -0.73 -10.61 18.17
N TYR A 188 -0.35 -11.87 18.18
CA TYR A 188 1.00 -12.32 17.82
C TYR A 188 0.89 -13.34 16.71
N MET A 189 1.80 -13.27 15.75
CA MET A 189 1.88 -14.29 14.72
C MET A 189 2.18 -15.64 15.39
N PRO A 190 1.52 -16.75 14.94
CA PRO A 190 1.67 -18.08 15.56
C PRO A 190 3.13 -18.56 15.57
N GLU A 191 3.48 -19.45 16.51
CA GLU A 191 4.84 -20.01 16.58
C GLU A 191 5.22 -20.85 15.35
N ASP A 192 4.22 -21.43 14.67
CA ASP A 192 4.37 -22.20 13.44
C ASP A 192 4.14 -21.38 12.16
N PHE A 193 4.11 -20.04 12.31
CA PHE A 193 3.90 -19.13 11.19
C PHE A 193 5.09 -19.18 10.23
N THR A 194 4.79 -19.25 8.94
CA THR A 194 5.81 -19.20 7.89
C THR A 194 6.22 -17.74 7.67
N GLU A 195 7.49 -17.45 7.90
CA GLU A 195 8.07 -16.13 7.62
C GLU A 195 7.87 -15.74 6.16
N GLY A 196 7.49 -14.49 5.92
CA GLY A 196 7.24 -13.99 4.58
C GLY A 196 6.51 -12.64 4.56
N ASP A 197 6.08 -12.25 3.37
CA ASP A 197 5.43 -10.96 3.13
C ASP A 197 3.90 -11.13 3.18
N TYR A 198 3.25 -10.33 4.06
CA TYR A 198 1.81 -10.41 4.33
C TYR A 198 1.19 -9.03 4.47
N TYR A 199 -0.07 -8.94 4.11
CA TYR A 199 -0.99 -7.86 4.49
C TYR A 199 -1.67 -8.23 5.82
N ILE A 200 -1.96 -7.21 6.63
CA ILE A 200 -2.77 -7.31 7.83
C ILE A 200 -4.04 -6.49 7.64
#